data_3949ed1254fe2f7b87aef983bf00a7f8
#
_entry.id   3949ed1254fe2f7b87aef983bf00a7f8
#
_cell.length_a   1.000
_cell.length_b   1.000
_cell.length_c   1.000
_cell.angle_alpha   90.00
_cell.angle_beta   90.00
_cell.angle_gamma   90.00
#
_symmetry.space_group_name_H-M   'P 1'
#
loop_
_entity.id
_entity.type
_entity.pdbx_description
1 polymer ?
#
loop_
_entity_poly.entity_id
_entity_poly.type
_entity_poly.pdbx_seq_one_letter_code
_entity_poly.pdbx_strand_id
1 'polypeptide(L)'
;MLPRDAGINLQNFVADLPDNASIGSLTGRYFGMDRDHRWDRTQKAYDAIARGRAEYHADDAIQALQTGYVRGESDEFLSATIIGDYAGMRDGDGLVMMNFRADRARQLLDCLYRPEVTSCDTRPIALCPGLGMTSYSSALDGFVTPLYPPVEIVDTLGDVVAAAGLRQLRLAETEKYPHVTFFFNGGDETMRDGEERAMVPSPNVATYDQLPEMSAAGVLAKAVASLQAKAHDLLVINFANPDMVGHTGDLDAAIAAVETVDSCIGELVAAVQAADGQMLLTADHGNCEVMWDKNADSPHTAHTTNPVPLILVNGPPGVQLTDGRLADLAPSLLAMLGIDQPATQRVLQQLHVRLMR
;
A
#
# COMPACT_ATOMS: atom_id res chain seq x y z
N MET A 1 -10.82 7.13 10.94
CA MET A 1 -11.00 8.60 10.89
C MET A 1 -12.42 8.90 11.30
N LEU A 2 -12.61 9.71 12.34
CA LEU A 2 -13.95 10.11 12.78
C LEU A 2 -14.64 10.91 11.67
N PRO A 3 -15.96 10.85 11.50
CA PRO A 3 -16.67 11.53 10.41
C PRO A 3 -16.55 13.06 10.42
N ARG A 4 -16.03 13.66 11.49
CA ARG A 4 -15.83 15.12 11.69
C ARG A 4 -14.56 15.39 12.46
N ASP A 5 -13.41 15.15 11.83
CA ASP A 5 -12.05 15.25 12.45
C ASP A 5 -11.15 16.26 11.73
N ALA A 6 -11.62 16.85 10.62
CA ALA A 6 -10.82 17.78 9.83
C ALA A 6 -10.52 19.12 10.53
N GLY A 7 -11.28 19.48 11.58
CA GLY A 7 -11.19 20.80 12.21
C GLY A 7 -9.82 21.19 12.70
N ILE A 8 -9.16 20.32 13.47
CA ILE A 8 -7.81 20.56 14.02
C ILE A 8 -6.76 20.64 12.89
N ASN A 9 -6.84 19.71 11.92
CA ASN A 9 -5.92 19.67 10.80
C ASN A 9 -6.05 20.94 9.93
N LEU A 10 -7.27 21.38 9.67
CA LEU A 10 -7.53 22.60 8.90
C LEU A 10 -7.07 23.86 9.64
N GLN A 11 -7.28 23.93 10.96
CA GLN A 11 -6.77 25.04 11.79
C GLN A 11 -5.25 25.13 11.74
N ASN A 12 -4.54 24.00 11.92
CA ASN A 12 -3.09 23.95 11.81
C ASN A 12 -2.62 24.36 10.41
N PHE A 13 -3.27 23.84 9.37
CA PHE A 13 -2.94 24.20 7.98
C PHE A 13 -3.09 25.69 7.71
N VAL A 14 -4.19 26.30 8.18
CA VAL A 14 -4.42 27.75 8.03
C VAL A 14 -3.39 28.55 8.80
N ALA A 15 -3.00 28.09 9.99
CA ALA A 15 -1.99 28.78 10.82
C ALA A 15 -0.59 28.74 10.20
N ASP A 16 -0.29 27.70 9.42
CA ASP A 16 1.02 27.51 8.76
C ASP A 16 1.07 28.10 7.34
N LEU A 17 -0.06 28.66 6.83
CA LEU A 17 -0.07 29.29 5.50
C LEU A 17 0.81 30.55 5.49
N PRO A 18 1.68 30.73 4.48
CA PRO A 18 2.42 31.96 4.30
C PRO A 18 1.49 33.12 3.92
N ASP A 19 1.89 34.36 4.22
CA ASP A 19 1.08 35.58 4.02
C ASP A 19 0.59 35.78 2.58
N ASN A 20 1.27 35.20 1.60
CA ASN A 20 0.91 35.29 0.17
C ASN A 20 0.10 34.09 -0.33
N ALA A 21 -0.39 33.23 0.57
CA ALA A 21 -1.21 32.09 0.23
C ALA A 21 -2.60 32.17 0.89
N SER A 22 -3.60 31.67 0.22
CA SER A 22 -4.98 31.62 0.72
C SER A 22 -5.70 30.35 0.26
N ILE A 23 -6.73 29.96 0.99
CA ILE A 23 -7.62 28.86 0.59
C ILE A 23 -8.70 29.44 -0.32
N GLY A 24 -8.77 28.98 -1.57
CA GLY A 24 -9.79 29.42 -2.52
C GLY A 24 -11.09 28.63 -2.45
N SER A 25 -11.02 27.35 -2.10
CA SER A 25 -12.23 26.51 -1.96
C SER A 25 -11.99 25.35 -1.01
N LEU A 26 -13.06 24.80 -0.45
CA LEU A 26 -13.08 23.63 0.41
C LEU A 26 -14.12 22.64 -0.10
N THR A 27 -13.73 21.36 -0.25
CA THR A 27 -14.61 20.32 -0.81
C THR A 27 -14.26 18.95 -0.22
N GLY A 28 -15.26 18.18 0.16
CA GLY A 28 -15.09 16.82 0.65
C GLY A 28 -14.57 15.85 -0.43
N ARG A 29 -13.87 14.81 0.00
CA ARG A 29 -13.25 13.83 -0.91
C ARG A 29 -14.25 13.10 -1.80
N TYR A 30 -15.51 12.97 -1.38
CA TYR A 30 -16.58 12.37 -2.17
C TYR A 30 -16.77 13.06 -3.53
N PHE A 31 -16.54 14.36 -3.60
CA PHE A 31 -16.63 15.16 -4.81
C PHE A 31 -15.25 15.34 -5.48
N GLY A 32 -14.25 15.80 -4.72
CA GLY A 32 -12.93 16.17 -5.26
C GLY A 32 -11.98 15.01 -5.51
N MET A 33 -12.31 13.80 -5.02
CA MET A 33 -11.44 12.63 -5.09
C MET A 33 -12.20 11.38 -5.59
N ASP A 34 -13.19 11.58 -6.46
CA ASP A 34 -13.89 10.48 -7.12
C ASP A 34 -12.95 9.72 -8.05
N ARG A 35 -13.14 8.40 -8.16
CA ARG A 35 -12.36 7.51 -9.02
C ARG A 35 -13.23 6.57 -9.87
N ASP A 36 -14.55 6.68 -9.71
CA ASP A 36 -15.51 5.73 -10.26
C ASP A 36 -16.27 6.33 -11.45
N HIS A 37 -15.68 7.38 -12.10
CA HIS A 37 -16.24 8.10 -13.23
C HIS A 37 -17.63 8.73 -12.95
N ARG A 38 -17.86 9.11 -11.69
CA ARG A 38 -19.05 9.86 -11.29
C ARG A 38 -18.82 11.34 -11.57
N TRP A 39 -18.93 11.69 -12.85
CA TRP A 39 -18.62 13.04 -13.34
C TRP A 39 -19.47 14.13 -12.72
N ASP A 40 -20.71 13.81 -12.30
CA ASP A 40 -21.59 14.68 -11.51
C ASP A 40 -20.95 15.14 -10.19
N ARG A 41 -20.11 14.30 -9.57
CA ARG A 41 -19.36 14.65 -8.35
C ARG A 41 -18.14 15.48 -8.67
N THR A 42 -17.31 15.00 -9.62
CA THR A 42 -16.10 15.68 -10.05
C THR A 42 -16.40 17.09 -10.57
N GLN A 43 -17.53 17.27 -11.25
CA GLN A 43 -18.00 18.57 -11.74
C GLN A 43 -18.10 19.62 -10.63
N LYS A 44 -18.63 19.25 -9.45
CA LYS A 44 -18.76 20.19 -8.32
C LYS A 44 -17.40 20.68 -7.82
N ALA A 45 -16.42 19.78 -7.73
CA ALA A 45 -15.06 20.14 -7.37
C ALA A 45 -14.37 20.97 -8.47
N TYR A 46 -14.55 20.58 -9.73
CA TYR A 46 -14.05 21.35 -10.88
C TYR A 46 -14.61 22.77 -10.91
N ASP A 47 -15.92 22.94 -10.74
CA ASP A 47 -16.56 24.25 -10.76
C ASP A 47 -16.04 25.14 -9.62
N ALA A 48 -15.84 24.59 -8.44
CA ALA A 48 -15.26 25.32 -7.32
C ALA A 48 -13.82 25.76 -7.61
N ILE A 49 -12.97 24.87 -8.14
CA ILE A 49 -11.56 25.15 -8.39
C ILE A 49 -11.37 25.98 -9.65
N ALA A 50 -11.92 25.54 -10.79
CA ALA A 50 -11.64 26.15 -12.08
C ALA A 50 -12.48 27.40 -12.36
N ARG A 51 -13.73 27.43 -11.89
CA ARG A 51 -14.68 28.50 -12.17
C ARG A 51 -14.93 29.46 -10.99
N GLY A 52 -14.46 29.12 -9.79
CA GLY A 52 -14.78 29.86 -8.57
C GLY A 52 -16.30 29.85 -8.28
N ARG A 53 -16.97 28.72 -8.56
CA ARG A 53 -18.44 28.61 -8.41
C ARG A 53 -18.77 27.39 -7.55
N ALA A 54 -19.58 27.61 -6.52
CA ALA A 54 -20.13 26.55 -5.69
C ALA A 54 -21.52 27.00 -5.16
N GLU A 55 -22.22 26.03 -4.56
CA GLU A 55 -23.50 26.29 -3.90
C GLU A 55 -23.34 27.16 -2.65
N TYR A 56 -22.19 27.00 -1.95
CA TYR A 56 -21.92 27.67 -0.70
C TYR A 56 -20.72 28.60 -0.80
N HIS A 57 -20.75 29.66 0.04
CA HIS A 57 -19.68 30.63 0.21
C HIS A 57 -19.45 30.85 1.70
N ALA A 58 -18.20 31.12 2.07
CA ALA A 58 -17.79 31.46 3.43
C ALA A 58 -16.64 32.47 3.39
N ASP A 59 -16.47 33.23 4.46
CA ASP A 59 -15.40 34.22 4.57
C ASP A 59 -14.03 33.53 4.77
N ASP A 60 -14.02 32.39 5.48
CA ASP A 60 -12.83 31.58 5.71
C ASP A 60 -13.15 30.08 5.69
N ALA A 61 -12.07 29.27 5.63
CA ALA A 61 -12.19 27.82 5.52
C ALA A 61 -12.71 27.13 6.80
N ILE A 62 -12.46 27.70 7.98
CA ILE A 62 -12.95 27.17 9.26
C ILE A 62 -14.46 27.37 9.35
N GLN A 63 -14.95 28.55 8.98
CA GLN A 63 -16.38 28.85 8.88
C GLN A 63 -17.06 27.92 7.88
N ALA A 64 -16.45 27.68 6.71
CA ALA A 64 -16.96 26.74 5.70
C ALA A 64 -17.16 25.33 6.26
N LEU A 65 -16.16 24.81 6.97
CA LEU A 65 -16.21 23.50 7.59
C LEU A 65 -17.29 23.41 8.68
N GLN A 66 -17.32 24.39 9.59
CA GLN A 66 -18.30 24.44 10.68
C GLN A 66 -19.74 24.53 10.15
N THR A 67 -19.97 25.35 9.13
CA THR A 67 -21.29 25.48 8.50
C THR A 67 -21.70 24.18 7.81
N GLY A 68 -20.76 23.48 7.17
CA GLY A 68 -21.01 22.14 6.64
C GLY A 68 -21.46 21.15 7.72
N TYR A 69 -20.79 21.16 8.86
CA TYR A 69 -21.18 20.30 10.00
C TYR A 69 -22.57 20.64 10.56
N VAL A 70 -22.92 21.93 10.58
CA VAL A 70 -24.29 22.37 10.97
C VAL A 70 -25.34 21.86 9.98
N ARG A 71 -25.02 21.79 8.68
CA ARG A 71 -25.90 21.16 7.65
C ARG A 71 -26.00 19.63 7.78
N GLY A 72 -25.25 19.02 8.69
CA GLY A 72 -25.24 17.55 8.88
C GLY A 72 -24.20 16.83 8.02
N GLU A 73 -23.34 17.54 7.31
CA GLU A 73 -22.29 16.95 6.49
C GLU A 73 -21.13 16.38 7.33
N SER A 74 -20.33 15.54 6.74
CA SER A 74 -19.08 15.04 7.32
C SER A 74 -17.90 15.48 6.43
N ASP A 75 -16.66 15.24 6.91
CA ASP A 75 -15.43 15.58 6.17
C ASP A 75 -15.42 15.00 4.75
N GLU A 76 -15.92 13.78 4.60
CA GLU A 76 -15.98 13.11 3.30
C GLU A 76 -16.99 13.73 2.36
N PHE A 77 -18.16 14.13 2.87
CA PHE A 77 -19.31 14.61 2.09
C PHE A 77 -19.49 16.12 2.14
N LEU A 78 -18.47 16.86 2.57
CA LEU A 78 -18.53 18.31 2.62
C LEU A 78 -18.80 18.88 1.23
N SER A 79 -19.88 19.63 1.10
CA SER A 79 -20.27 20.30 -0.15
C SER A 79 -19.24 21.36 -0.54
N ALA A 80 -19.00 21.48 -1.85
CA ALA A 80 -18.07 22.49 -2.37
C ALA A 80 -18.48 23.91 -1.89
N THR A 81 -17.51 24.61 -1.32
CA THR A 81 -17.68 25.95 -0.75
C THR A 81 -16.54 26.85 -1.25
N ILE A 82 -16.88 28.02 -1.79
CA ILE A 82 -15.90 29.05 -2.15
C ILE A 82 -15.53 29.86 -0.92
N ILE A 83 -14.25 30.18 -0.81
CA ILE A 83 -13.71 30.93 0.34
C ILE A 83 -13.32 32.32 -0.14
N GLY A 84 -13.79 33.34 0.60
CA GLY A 84 -13.52 34.74 0.29
C GLY A 84 -13.96 35.14 -1.10
N ASP A 85 -13.08 35.82 -1.82
CA ASP A 85 -13.30 36.38 -3.15
C ASP A 85 -12.70 35.50 -4.28
N TYR A 86 -12.42 34.23 -4.02
CA TYR A 86 -11.84 33.35 -5.02
C TYR A 86 -12.71 33.24 -6.27
N ALA A 87 -12.17 33.64 -7.41
CA ALA A 87 -12.88 33.71 -8.68
C ALA A 87 -12.54 32.59 -9.68
N GLY A 88 -11.82 31.57 -9.24
CA GLY A 88 -11.38 30.44 -10.08
C GLY A 88 -10.04 30.67 -10.76
N MET A 89 -9.62 29.66 -11.52
CA MET A 89 -8.34 29.66 -12.26
C MET A 89 -8.42 30.57 -13.49
N ARG A 90 -7.27 31.04 -13.95
CA ARG A 90 -7.10 31.93 -15.11
C ARG A 90 -6.06 31.37 -16.08
N ASP A 91 -6.05 31.86 -17.30
CA ASP A 91 -4.99 31.56 -18.26
C ASP A 91 -3.63 31.98 -17.73
N GLY A 92 -2.66 31.11 -17.85
CA GLY A 92 -1.31 31.30 -17.32
C GLY A 92 -1.11 30.86 -15.88
N ASP A 93 -2.15 30.41 -15.19
CA ASP A 93 -2.00 29.84 -13.84
C ASP A 93 -1.22 28.52 -13.90
N GLY A 94 -0.37 28.29 -12.90
CA GLY A 94 0.28 27.01 -12.64
C GLY A 94 -0.53 26.16 -11.68
N LEU A 95 -0.35 24.83 -11.74
CA LEU A 95 -0.99 23.88 -10.86
C LEU A 95 0.05 23.00 -10.15
N VAL A 96 -0.12 22.82 -8.85
CA VAL A 96 0.62 21.79 -8.08
C VAL A 96 -0.39 20.85 -7.44
N MET A 97 -0.39 19.58 -7.86
CA MET A 97 -1.23 18.54 -7.28
C MET A 97 -0.48 17.84 -6.16
N MET A 98 -0.85 18.16 -4.91
CA MET A 98 -0.19 17.62 -3.72
C MET A 98 -0.72 16.24 -3.30
N ASN A 99 -1.79 15.74 -3.91
CA ASN A 99 -2.30 14.40 -3.62
C ASN A 99 -1.44 13.33 -4.30
N PHE A 100 -0.75 12.50 -3.50
CA PHE A 100 0.08 11.39 -4.01
C PHE A 100 -0.73 10.14 -4.40
N ARG A 101 -2.03 10.11 -4.13
CA ARG A 101 -2.92 9.01 -4.50
C ARG A 101 -3.43 9.19 -5.93
N ALA A 102 -2.73 8.57 -6.89
CA ALA A 102 -2.97 8.78 -8.32
C ALA A 102 -4.42 8.53 -8.74
N ASP A 103 -5.03 7.43 -8.30
CA ASP A 103 -6.41 7.06 -8.63
C ASP A 103 -7.43 8.11 -8.18
N ARG A 104 -7.14 8.83 -7.10
CA ARG A 104 -8.02 9.86 -6.51
C ARG A 104 -7.84 11.27 -7.09
N ALA A 105 -6.75 11.52 -7.79
CA ALA A 105 -6.46 12.82 -8.41
C ALA A 105 -6.75 12.85 -9.91
N ARG A 106 -6.73 11.69 -10.57
CA ARG A 106 -6.77 11.55 -12.03
C ARG A 106 -7.95 12.24 -12.68
N GLN A 107 -9.17 11.97 -12.22
CA GLN A 107 -10.37 12.54 -12.83
C GLN A 107 -10.42 14.07 -12.79
N LEU A 108 -10.01 14.68 -11.68
CA LEU A 108 -9.96 16.14 -11.58
C LEU A 108 -8.89 16.73 -12.50
N LEU A 109 -7.72 16.06 -12.59
CA LEU A 109 -6.65 16.47 -13.52
C LEU A 109 -7.08 16.30 -14.99
N ASP A 110 -7.81 15.24 -15.32
CA ASP A 110 -8.37 15.07 -16.66
C ASP A 110 -9.37 16.21 -17.00
N CYS A 111 -10.22 16.62 -16.07
CA CYS A 111 -11.12 17.78 -16.29
C CYS A 111 -10.33 19.08 -16.52
N LEU A 112 -9.15 19.24 -15.94
CA LEU A 112 -8.35 20.46 -16.07
C LEU A 112 -7.46 20.47 -17.33
N TYR A 113 -6.85 19.35 -17.69
CA TYR A 113 -5.85 19.26 -18.76
C TYR A 113 -6.31 18.50 -20.00
N ARG A 114 -7.28 17.60 -19.86
CA ARG A 114 -7.75 16.68 -20.91
C ARG A 114 -9.28 16.61 -20.96
N PRO A 115 -9.96 17.76 -21.12
CA PRO A 115 -11.42 17.81 -21.04
C PRO A 115 -12.12 16.88 -22.05
N GLU A 116 -11.47 16.57 -23.18
CA GLU A 116 -11.99 15.69 -24.23
C GLU A 116 -12.23 14.24 -23.80
N VAL A 117 -11.58 13.79 -22.72
CA VAL A 117 -11.76 12.41 -22.19
C VAL A 117 -12.74 12.34 -21.02
N THR A 118 -13.38 13.45 -20.67
CA THR A 118 -14.30 13.55 -19.53
C THR A 118 -15.71 13.87 -19.98
N SER A 119 -16.69 13.63 -19.08
CA SER A 119 -18.07 14.08 -19.26
C SER A 119 -18.38 15.34 -18.43
N CYS A 120 -17.36 16.00 -17.89
CA CYS A 120 -17.52 17.28 -17.21
C CYS A 120 -17.82 18.41 -18.23
N ASP A 121 -18.71 19.34 -17.85
CA ASP A 121 -18.80 20.62 -18.52
C ASP A 121 -17.61 21.49 -18.11
N THR A 122 -16.59 21.51 -18.96
CA THR A 122 -15.36 22.25 -18.71
C THR A 122 -15.32 23.54 -19.51
N ARG A 123 -14.51 24.51 -19.06
CA ARG A 123 -14.13 25.66 -19.86
C ARG A 123 -12.66 25.54 -20.28
N PRO A 124 -12.30 26.00 -21.46
CA PRO A 124 -10.88 26.08 -21.82
C PRO A 124 -10.15 27.04 -20.88
N ILE A 125 -9.06 26.57 -20.28
CA ILE A 125 -8.12 27.37 -19.48
C ILE A 125 -6.73 27.00 -19.97
N ALA A 126 -5.95 28.00 -20.42
CA ALA A 126 -4.59 27.80 -20.85
C ALA A 126 -3.67 27.72 -19.61
N LEU A 127 -3.69 26.59 -18.91
CA LEU A 127 -2.83 26.37 -17.75
C LEU A 127 -1.37 26.18 -18.19
N CYS A 128 -0.43 26.62 -17.34
CA CYS A 128 0.95 26.20 -17.44
C CYS A 128 1.07 24.69 -17.17
N PRO A 129 2.16 24.03 -17.65
CA PRO A 129 2.46 22.66 -17.22
C PRO A 129 2.42 22.54 -15.69
N GLY A 130 1.72 21.53 -15.20
CA GLY A 130 1.56 21.31 -13.77
C GLY A 130 2.72 20.54 -13.16
N LEU A 131 2.77 20.56 -11.82
CA LEU A 131 3.60 19.67 -11.01
C LEU A 131 2.70 18.73 -10.21
N GLY A 132 3.10 17.50 -10.02
CA GLY A 132 2.39 16.53 -9.22
C GLY A 132 3.30 15.77 -8.29
N MET A 133 2.78 15.26 -7.18
CA MET A 133 3.57 14.44 -6.25
C MET A 133 4.04 13.14 -6.90
N THR A 134 3.25 12.57 -7.81
CA THR A 134 3.54 11.30 -8.51
C THR A 134 3.07 11.36 -9.95
N SER A 135 3.38 10.35 -10.76
CA SER A 135 2.69 10.13 -12.04
C SER A 135 1.25 9.71 -11.78
N TYR A 136 0.30 10.38 -12.40
CA TYR A 136 -1.13 10.09 -12.26
C TYR A 136 -1.64 9.15 -13.34
N SER A 137 -1.09 9.24 -14.52
CA SER A 137 -1.21 8.28 -15.63
C SER A 137 -0.21 8.69 -16.73
N SER A 138 0.19 7.74 -17.57
CA SER A 138 1.05 8.02 -18.73
C SER A 138 0.47 9.11 -19.67
N ALA A 139 -0.85 9.20 -19.73
CA ALA A 139 -1.55 10.21 -20.53
C ALA A 139 -1.50 11.62 -19.90
N LEU A 140 -1.36 11.73 -18.59
CA LEU A 140 -1.24 13.00 -17.85
C LEU A 140 0.22 13.45 -17.70
N ASP A 141 1.20 12.57 -17.86
CA ASP A 141 2.63 12.90 -17.66
C ASP A 141 3.15 13.97 -18.65
N GLY A 142 2.46 14.14 -19.79
CA GLY A 142 2.74 15.23 -20.73
C GLY A 142 2.27 16.62 -20.28
N PHE A 143 1.38 16.68 -19.27
CA PHE A 143 0.80 17.91 -18.74
C PHE A 143 1.23 18.21 -17.30
N VAL A 144 1.43 17.16 -16.50
CA VAL A 144 1.77 17.27 -15.07
C VAL A 144 3.05 16.48 -14.81
N THR A 145 4.14 17.19 -14.61
CA THR A 145 5.44 16.58 -14.33
C THR A 145 5.47 16.01 -12.90
N PRO A 146 5.78 14.73 -12.70
CA PRO A 146 5.88 14.15 -11.36
C PRO A 146 7.14 14.62 -10.64
N LEU A 147 7.00 15.12 -9.39
CA LEU A 147 8.15 15.44 -8.52
C LEU A 147 8.84 14.16 -8.04
N TYR A 148 8.06 13.12 -7.80
CA TYR A 148 8.53 11.78 -7.42
C TYR A 148 8.01 10.77 -8.47
N PRO A 149 8.70 10.65 -9.60
CA PRO A 149 8.30 9.67 -10.61
C PRO A 149 8.37 8.25 -10.03
N PRO A 150 7.55 7.31 -10.52
CA PRO A 150 7.68 5.91 -10.17
C PRO A 150 9.12 5.43 -10.41
N VAL A 151 9.70 4.79 -9.41
CA VAL A 151 10.99 4.12 -9.59
C VAL A 151 10.71 2.75 -10.20
N GLU A 152 11.25 2.49 -11.36
CA GLU A 152 11.23 1.16 -11.94
C GLU A 152 12.05 0.22 -11.05
N ILE A 153 11.37 -0.78 -10.47
CA ILE A 153 12.04 -1.81 -9.67
C ILE A 153 12.56 -2.86 -10.66
N VAL A 154 13.86 -2.92 -10.79
CA VAL A 154 14.56 -3.89 -11.66
C VAL A 154 15.30 -4.91 -10.79
N ASP A 155 15.64 -6.05 -11.39
CA ASP A 155 16.37 -7.13 -10.72
C ASP A 155 15.69 -7.57 -9.40
N THR A 156 14.37 -7.73 -9.44
CA THR A 156 13.66 -8.32 -8.28
C THR A 156 14.23 -9.70 -7.95
N LEU A 157 13.98 -10.21 -6.74
CA LEU A 157 14.38 -11.58 -6.39
C LEU A 157 13.89 -12.60 -7.43
N GLY A 158 12.66 -12.42 -7.93
CA GLY A 158 12.09 -13.28 -8.96
C GLY A 158 12.85 -13.23 -10.29
N ASP A 159 13.27 -12.03 -10.71
CA ASP A 159 14.04 -11.86 -11.95
C ASP A 159 15.42 -12.53 -11.85
N VAL A 160 16.09 -12.34 -10.73
CA VAL A 160 17.44 -12.89 -10.51
C VAL A 160 17.44 -14.44 -10.42
N VAL A 161 16.43 -14.99 -9.73
CA VAL A 161 16.26 -16.45 -9.62
C VAL A 161 15.92 -17.05 -11.00
N ALA A 162 15.07 -16.41 -11.77
CA ALA A 162 14.74 -16.82 -13.15
C ALA A 162 15.98 -16.75 -14.07
N ALA A 163 16.75 -15.66 -14.01
CA ALA A 163 17.97 -15.49 -14.80
C ALA A 163 19.04 -16.54 -14.46
N ALA A 164 19.04 -17.07 -13.22
CA ALA A 164 19.89 -18.18 -12.81
C ALA A 164 19.37 -19.55 -13.29
N GLY A 165 18.23 -19.62 -13.96
CA GLY A 165 17.60 -20.85 -14.45
C GLY A 165 16.98 -21.71 -13.34
N LEU A 166 16.71 -21.09 -12.17
CA LEU A 166 16.13 -21.77 -11.01
C LEU A 166 14.59 -21.66 -11.02
N ARG A 167 13.94 -22.62 -10.37
CA ARG A 167 12.49 -22.68 -10.27
C ARG A 167 12.02 -22.08 -8.94
N GLN A 168 10.93 -21.34 -8.98
CA GLN A 168 10.38 -20.66 -7.81
C GLN A 168 8.88 -20.86 -7.67
N LEU A 169 8.42 -21.06 -6.42
CA LEU A 169 7.02 -21.15 -6.05
C LEU A 169 6.58 -19.92 -5.25
N ARG A 170 5.47 -19.29 -5.67
CA ARG A 170 4.75 -18.27 -4.90
C ARG A 170 3.49 -18.89 -4.32
N LEU A 171 3.35 -18.92 -3.01
CA LEU A 171 2.28 -19.66 -2.34
C LEU A 171 1.65 -18.83 -1.22
N ALA A 172 0.36 -18.61 -1.32
CA ALA A 172 -0.45 -18.00 -0.27
C ALA A 172 -1.92 -18.38 -0.44
N GLU A 173 -2.73 -18.05 0.54
CA GLU A 173 -4.17 -18.05 0.37
C GLU A 173 -4.67 -16.73 -0.28
N THR A 174 -5.94 -16.68 -0.73
CA THR A 174 -6.49 -15.59 -1.55
C THR A 174 -6.16 -14.20 -1.04
N GLU A 175 -6.29 -13.95 0.27
CA GLU A 175 -6.10 -12.61 0.88
C GLU A 175 -4.66 -12.10 0.74
N LYS A 176 -3.68 -12.99 0.71
CA LYS A 176 -2.26 -12.66 0.65
C LYS A 176 -1.58 -13.08 -0.65
N TYR A 177 -2.33 -13.58 -1.61
CA TYR A 177 -1.78 -13.95 -2.91
C TYR A 177 -1.12 -12.77 -3.65
N PRO A 178 -1.70 -11.57 -3.71
CA PRO A 178 -1.04 -10.42 -4.29
C PRO A 178 0.28 -10.03 -3.59
N HIS A 179 0.41 -10.32 -2.30
CA HIS A 179 1.61 -9.97 -1.53
C HIS A 179 2.83 -10.81 -1.93
N VAL A 180 2.63 -12.07 -2.30
CA VAL A 180 3.70 -12.95 -2.77
C VAL A 180 3.88 -12.94 -4.30
N THR A 181 3.04 -12.22 -5.04
CA THR A 181 3.06 -12.10 -6.50
C THR A 181 3.25 -10.67 -6.95
N PHE A 182 2.18 -9.93 -7.16
CA PHE A 182 2.19 -8.55 -7.67
C PHE A 182 3.09 -7.61 -6.86
N PHE A 183 2.86 -7.50 -5.55
CA PHE A 183 3.67 -6.60 -4.71
C PHE A 183 5.11 -7.07 -4.56
N PHE A 184 5.33 -8.38 -4.45
CA PHE A 184 6.66 -8.96 -4.35
C PHE A 184 7.49 -8.76 -5.63
N ASN A 185 6.84 -8.68 -6.79
CA ASN A 185 7.45 -8.39 -8.08
C ASN A 185 7.47 -6.89 -8.42
N GLY A 186 7.31 -6.01 -7.42
CA GLY A 186 7.39 -4.56 -7.63
C GLY A 186 6.24 -3.96 -8.42
N GLY A 187 5.06 -4.60 -8.43
CA GLY A 187 3.87 -4.13 -9.15
C GLY A 187 3.74 -4.71 -10.55
N ASP A 188 4.50 -5.76 -10.88
CA ASP A 188 4.43 -6.46 -12.17
C ASP A 188 3.71 -7.81 -12.02
N GLU A 189 2.65 -8.00 -12.82
CA GLU A 189 1.86 -9.24 -12.88
C GLU A 189 2.51 -10.35 -13.71
N THR A 190 3.54 -10.01 -14.49
CA THR A 190 4.19 -10.95 -15.39
C THR A 190 4.88 -12.06 -14.61
N MET A 191 4.55 -13.31 -14.93
CA MET A 191 5.26 -14.47 -14.38
C MET A 191 6.67 -14.55 -14.96
N ARG A 192 7.65 -14.85 -14.09
CA ARG A 192 9.04 -15.08 -14.51
C ARG A 192 9.23 -16.49 -15.03
N ASP A 193 10.25 -16.72 -15.83
CA ASP A 193 10.62 -18.07 -16.24
C ASP A 193 10.91 -18.93 -15.01
N GLY A 194 10.33 -20.14 -14.98
CA GLY A 194 10.46 -21.02 -13.82
C GLY A 194 9.61 -20.64 -12.60
N GLU A 195 8.79 -19.57 -12.68
CA GLU A 195 7.86 -19.18 -11.61
C GLU A 195 6.56 -19.99 -11.72
N GLU A 196 6.19 -20.63 -10.62
CA GLU A 196 4.89 -21.24 -10.40
C GLU A 196 4.15 -20.48 -9.31
N ARG A 197 2.85 -20.29 -9.49
CA ARG A 197 1.97 -19.62 -8.54
C ARG A 197 0.89 -20.57 -8.06
N ALA A 198 0.80 -20.75 -6.74
CA ALA A 198 -0.21 -21.59 -6.12
C ALA A 198 -1.05 -20.77 -5.14
N MET A 199 -2.31 -20.60 -5.44
CA MET A 199 -3.28 -19.98 -4.56
C MET A 199 -4.10 -21.06 -3.85
N VAL A 200 -4.35 -20.85 -2.56
CA VAL A 200 -5.31 -21.62 -1.76
C VAL A 200 -6.51 -20.73 -1.49
N PRO A 201 -7.74 -21.13 -1.83
CA PRO A 201 -8.91 -20.30 -1.53
C PRO A 201 -9.03 -20.01 -0.04
N SER A 202 -9.19 -18.75 0.34
CA SER A 202 -9.52 -18.34 1.72
C SER A 202 -10.94 -18.78 2.07
N PRO A 203 -11.26 -19.01 3.34
CA PRO A 203 -12.60 -19.39 3.77
C PRO A 203 -13.61 -18.28 3.45
N ASN A 204 -14.82 -18.68 3.06
CA ASN A 204 -15.90 -17.74 2.80
C ASN A 204 -16.67 -17.43 4.09
N VAL A 205 -16.09 -16.59 4.96
CA VAL A 205 -16.68 -16.11 6.21
C VAL A 205 -16.78 -14.59 6.19
N ALA A 206 -17.65 -14.01 7.01
CA ALA A 206 -17.82 -12.56 7.05
C ALA A 206 -16.59 -11.85 7.62
N THR A 207 -15.99 -12.42 8.66
CA THR A 207 -14.77 -11.96 9.33
C THR A 207 -13.96 -13.16 9.79
N TYR A 208 -12.62 -13.06 9.79
CA TYR A 208 -11.75 -14.21 10.03
C TYR A 208 -11.58 -14.60 11.50
N ASP A 209 -12.10 -13.83 12.45
CA ASP A 209 -12.30 -14.27 13.84
C ASP A 209 -13.22 -15.48 13.98
N GLN A 210 -14.13 -15.69 13.00
CA GLN A 210 -15.04 -16.85 12.97
C GLN A 210 -14.33 -18.15 12.55
N LEU A 211 -13.17 -18.07 11.91
CA LEU A 211 -12.38 -19.22 11.47
C LEU A 211 -10.88 -18.84 11.47
N PRO A 212 -10.25 -18.71 12.66
CA PRO A 212 -8.87 -18.22 12.78
C PRO A 212 -7.82 -19.09 12.09
N GLU A 213 -8.08 -20.38 11.92
CA GLU A 213 -7.21 -21.30 11.19
C GLU A 213 -7.16 -21.02 9.68
N MET A 214 -8.15 -20.29 9.16
CA MET A 214 -8.25 -19.92 7.74
C MET A 214 -7.88 -21.09 6.81
N SER A 215 -7.00 -20.89 5.84
CA SER A 215 -6.54 -21.93 4.92
C SER A 215 -5.08 -22.35 5.14
N ALA A 216 -4.53 -22.11 6.33
CA ALA A 216 -3.13 -22.37 6.63
C ALA A 216 -2.71 -23.84 6.36
N ALA A 217 -3.55 -24.81 6.73
CA ALA A 217 -3.29 -26.22 6.45
C ALA A 217 -3.17 -26.52 4.94
N GLY A 218 -3.96 -25.86 4.11
CA GLY A 218 -3.88 -25.98 2.65
C GLY A 218 -2.60 -25.37 2.07
N VAL A 219 -2.15 -24.24 2.62
CA VAL A 219 -0.88 -23.63 2.27
C VAL A 219 0.27 -24.54 2.67
N LEU A 220 0.29 -25.06 3.90
CA LEU A 220 1.27 -26.01 4.38
C LEU A 220 1.35 -27.26 3.50
N ALA A 221 0.21 -27.87 3.17
CA ALA A 221 0.18 -29.10 2.35
C ALA A 221 0.84 -28.90 0.98
N LYS A 222 0.60 -27.77 0.31
CA LYS A 222 1.23 -27.43 -0.97
C LYS A 222 2.73 -27.19 -0.82
N ALA A 223 3.15 -26.49 0.23
CA ALA A 223 4.57 -26.24 0.52
C ALA A 223 5.33 -27.57 0.75
N VAL A 224 4.81 -28.43 1.62
CA VAL A 224 5.39 -29.74 1.91
C VAL A 224 5.46 -30.64 0.66
N ALA A 225 4.40 -30.65 -0.16
CA ALA A 225 4.41 -31.40 -1.41
C ALA A 225 5.50 -30.92 -2.38
N SER A 226 5.70 -29.59 -2.48
CA SER A 226 6.78 -29.00 -3.30
C SER A 226 8.16 -29.42 -2.80
N LEU A 227 8.39 -29.35 -1.48
CA LEU A 227 9.66 -29.75 -0.84
C LEU A 227 9.95 -31.26 -1.04
N GLN A 228 8.96 -32.11 -0.82
CA GLN A 228 9.10 -33.56 -1.00
C GLN A 228 9.42 -33.95 -2.46
N ALA A 229 8.78 -33.25 -3.40
CA ALA A 229 9.02 -33.47 -4.83
C ALA A 229 10.31 -32.81 -5.34
N LYS A 230 10.98 -31.98 -4.52
CA LYS A 230 12.09 -31.10 -4.93
C LYS A 230 11.75 -30.32 -6.20
N ALA A 231 10.48 -29.82 -6.24
CA ALA A 231 9.94 -29.19 -7.43
C ALA A 231 10.49 -27.80 -7.70
N HIS A 232 10.89 -27.08 -6.66
CA HIS A 232 11.35 -25.70 -6.72
C HIS A 232 12.60 -25.48 -5.88
N ASP A 233 13.42 -24.53 -6.31
CA ASP A 233 14.66 -24.14 -5.66
C ASP A 233 14.42 -22.99 -4.64
N LEU A 234 13.39 -22.18 -4.86
CA LEU A 234 12.93 -21.12 -3.96
C LEU A 234 11.42 -21.23 -3.73
N LEU A 235 10.99 -21.15 -2.46
CA LEU A 235 9.60 -21.02 -2.07
C LEU A 235 9.39 -19.68 -1.35
N VAL A 236 8.45 -18.88 -1.78
CA VAL A 236 7.97 -17.69 -1.07
C VAL A 236 6.55 -17.96 -0.62
N ILE A 237 6.37 -18.05 0.70
CA ILE A 237 5.13 -18.49 1.33
C ILE A 237 4.64 -17.40 2.28
N ASN A 238 3.33 -17.11 2.26
CA ASN A 238 2.70 -16.25 3.25
C ASN A 238 1.54 -16.98 3.93
N PHE A 239 1.55 -16.97 5.27
CA PHE A 239 0.43 -17.37 6.11
C PHE A 239 -0.32 -16.12 6.55
N ALA A 240 -1.56 -15.98 6.10
CA ALA A 240 -2.35 -14.75 6.25
C ALA A 240 -2.96 -14.56 7.65
N ASN A 241 -3.01 -15.62 8.44
CA ASN A 241 -3.84 -15.70 9.64
C ASN A 241 -3.57 -14.57 10.66
N PRO A 242 -2.32 -14.30 11.13
CA PRO A 242 -2.09 -13.29 12.15
C PRO A 242 -2.53 -11.89 11.72
N ASP A 243 -2.33 -11.53 10.45
CA ASP A 243 -2.72 -10.23 9.95
C ASP A 243 -4.25 -10.12 9.78
N MET A 244 -4.85 -11.08 9.09
CA MET A 244 -6.28 -11.03 8.75
C MET A 244 -7.17 -11.12 10.00
N VAL A 245 -6.80 -11.98 10.95
CA VAL A 245 -7.52 -12.10 12.23
C VAL A 245 -7.21 -10.93 13.15
N GLY A 246 -5.97 -10.45 13.18
CA GLY A 246 -5.57 -9.28 13.97
C GLY A 246 -6.38 -8.02 13.63
N HIS A 247 -6.76 -7.83 12.38
CA HIS A 247 -7.63 -6.73 11.94
C HIS A 247 -9.04 -6.76 12.53
N THR A 248 -9.49 -7.89 13.08
CA THR A 248 -10.80 -7.99 13.74
C THR A 248 -10.82 -7.39 15.15
N GLY A 249 -9.65 -7.31 15.79
CA GLY A 249 -9.51 -6.83 17.17
C GLY A 249 -9.90 -7.87 18.23
N ASP A 250 -10.23 -9.11 17.84
CA ASP A 250 -10.53 -10.21 18.75
C ASP A 250 -9.22 -10.89 19.20
N LEU A 251 -8.91 -10.76 20.50
CA LEU A 251 -7.67 -11.30 21.06
C LEU A 251 -7.65 -12.84 21.07
N ASP A 252 -8.76 -13.49 21.42
CA ASP A 252 -8.82 -14.95 21.54
C ASP A 252 -8.69 -15.58 20.15
N ALA A 253 -9.34 -15.00 19.15
CA ALA A 253 -9.19 -15.41 17.76
C ALA A 253 -7.76 -15.17 17.23
N ALA A 254 -7.12 -14.05 17.59
CA ALA A 254 -5.73 -13.77 17.21
C ALA A 254 -4.75 -14.78 17.82
N ILE A 255 -4.96 -15.20 19.09
CA ILE A 255 -4.18 -16.26 19.73
C ILE A 255 -4.34 -17.57 18.96
N ALA A 256 -5.58 -17.98 18.66
CA ALA A 256 -5.84 -19.21 17.90
C ALA A 256 -5.21 -19.17 16.49
N ALA A 257 -5.21 -18.01 15.83
CA ALA A 257 -4.56 -17.82 14.53
C ALA A 257 -3.05 -18.01 14.61
N VAL A 258 -2.39 -17.43 15.62
CA VAL A 258 -0.94 -17.56 15.83
C VAL A 258 -0.57 -19.01 16.19
N GLU A 259 -1.31 -19.69 17.08
CA GLU A 259 -1.09 -21.08 17.42
C GLU A 259 -1.24 -22.02 16.20
N THR A 260 -2.20 -21.74 15.32
CA THR A 260 -2.36 -22.47 14.05
C THR A 260 -1.15 -22.30 13.15
N VAL A 261 -0.68 -21.06 12.98
CA VAL A 261 0.51 -20.80 12.15
C VAL A 261 1.77 -21.39 12.77
N ASP A 262 1.95 -21.33 14.09
CA ASP A 262 3.06 -21.95 14.80
C ASP A 262 3.13 -23.47 14.54
N SER A 263 1.99 -24.14 14.63
CA SER A 263 1.86 -25.58 14.31
C SER A 263 2.24 -25.86 12.84
N CYS A 264 1.74 -25.06 11.89
CA CYS A 264 2.11 -25.19 10.48
C CYS A 264 3.61 -24.95 10.25
N ILE A 265 4.20 -23.98 10.92
CA ILE A 265 5.62 -23.69 10.84
C ILE A 265 6.45 -24.85 11.37
N GLY A 266 6.04 -25.49 12.49
CA GLY A 266 6.71 -26.68 13.03
C GLY A 266 6.80 -27.83 12.01
N GLU A 267 5.70 -28.11 11.32
CA GLU A 267 5.68 -29.13 10.26
C GLU A 267 6.50 -28.71 9.03
N LEU A 268 6.44 -27.43 8.65
CA LEU A 268 7.22 -26.89 7.54
C LEU A 268 8.72 -26.96 7.82
N VAL A 269 9.16 -26.63 9.03
CA VAL A 269 10.55 -26.77 9.49
C VAL A 269 11.04 -28.21 9.34
N ALA A 270 10.24 -29.19 9.77
CA ALA A 270 10.58 -30.59 9.62
C ALA A 270 10.73 -31.00 8.13
N ALA A 271 9.82 -30.51 7.27
CA ALA A 271 9.87 -30.78 5.84
C ALA A 271 11.09 -30.12 5.16
N VAL A 272 11.43 -28.89 5.54
CA VAL A 272 12.63 -28.18 5.04
C VAL A 272 13.89 -28.93 5.44
N GLN A 273 14.02 -29.37 6.68
CA GLN A 273 15.17 -30.17 7.16
C GLN A 273 15.26 -31.50 6.43
N ALA A 274 14.14 -32.18 6.23
CA ALA A 274 14.11 -33.45 5.49
C ALA A 274 14.50 -33.31 4.01
N ALA A 275 14.27 -32.13 3.42
CA ALA A 275 14.70 -31.79 2.07
C ALA A 275 16.15 -31.30 1.98
N ASP A 276 16.88 -31.19 3.11
CA ASP A 276 18.19 -30.53 3.24
C ASP A 276 18.13 -29.05 2.79
N GLY A 277 16.98 -28.42 2.97
CA GLY A 277 16.74 -27.02 2.63
C GLY A 277 17.09 -26.07 3.77
N GLN A 278 17.05 -24.79 3.49
CA GLN A 278 17.21 -23.71 4.46
C GLN A 278 15.96 -22.80 4.42
N MET A 279 15.61 -22.16 5.55
CA MET A 279 14.45 -21.27 5.60
C MET A 279 14.75 -20.00 6.39
N LEU A 280 14.34 -18.87 5.87
CA LEU A 280 14.18 -17.62 6.63
C LEU A 280 12.69 -17.49 7.00
N LEU A 281 12.41 -17.38 8.30
CA LEU A 281 11.09 -17.11 8.83
C LEU A 281 11.05 -15.69 9.37
N THR A 282 10.09 -14.90 8.90
CA THR A 282 9.88 -13.51 9.33
C THR A 282 8.43 -13.09 9.15
N ALA A 283 8.11 -11.84 9.44
CA ALA A 283 6.87 -11.19 9.05
C ALA A 283 7.17 -9.93 8.22
N ASP A 284 6.20 -9.50 7.41
CA ASP A 284 6.29 -8.27 6.61
C ASP A 284 5.97 -7.02 7.43
N HIS A 285 5.21 -7.13 8.50
CA HIS A 285 4.89 -6.09 9.49
C HIS A 285 4.36 -6.72 10.77
N GLY A 286 4.20 -5.91 11.82
CA GLY A 286 3.51 -6.29 13.04
C GLY A 286 1.99 -6.06 12.95
N ASN A 287 1.23 -6.80 13.73
CA ASN A 287 -0.22 -6.67 13.92
C ASN A 287 -0.64 -7.27 15.26
N CYS A 288 -0.68 -8.62 15.38
CA CYS A 288 -1.20 -9.34 16.54
C CYS A 288 -0.42 -9.13 17.84
N GLU A 289 0.81 -8.62 17.80
CA GLU A 289 1.58 -8.32 19.01
C GLU A 289 1.03 -7.13 19.79
N VAL A 290 0.13 -6.33 19.18
CA VAL A 290 -0.59 -5.23 19.82
C VAL A 290 -2.07 -5.33 19.48
N MET A 291 -2.85 -5.95 20.36
CA MET A 291 -4.30 -6.13 20.18
C MET A 291 -5.14 -5.10 20.93
N TRP A 292 -4.52 -4.22 21.73
CA TRP A 292 -5.23 -3.20 22.51
C TRP A 292 -4.52 -1.86 22.44
N ASP A 293 -5.22 -0.81 22.05
CA ASP A 293 -4.73 0.57 22.11
C ASP A 293 -5.04 1.16 23.50
N LYS A 294 -4.00 1.35 24.30
CA LYS A 294 -4.12 1.89 25.66
C LYS A 294 -4.53 3.37 25.68
N ASN A 295 -4.29 4.11 24.61
CA ASN A 295 -4.64 5.54 24.54
C ASN A 295 -6.11 5.72 24.14
N ALA A 296 -6.59 4.90 23.20
CA ALA A 296 -7.98 4.90 22.75
C ALA A 296 -8.90 4.05 23.62
N ASP A 297 -8.34 3.25 24.54
CA ASP A 297 -9.03 2.26 25.38
C ASP A 297 -9.98 1.36 24.55
N SER A 298 -9.43 0.82 23.45
CA SER A 298 -10.18 0.03 22.48
C SER A 298 -9.31 -1.03 21.80
N PRO A 299 -9.88 -2.06 21.16
CA PRO A 299 -9.13 -2.99 20.35
C PRO A 299 -8.28 -2.26 19.30
N HIS A 300 -7.01 -2.69 19.14
CA HIS A 300 -6.13 -2.23 18.09
C HIS A 300 -6.30 -3.15 16.88
N THR A 301 -6.58 -2.59 15.71
CA THR A 301 -6.90 -3.34 14.49
C THR A 301 -6.04 -2.92 13.29
N ALA A 302 -4.95 -2.22 13.52
CA ALA A 302 -4.06 -1.72 12.48
C ALA A 302 -2.69 -2.39 12.56
N HIS A 303 -1.92 -2.28 11.47
CA HIS A 303 -0.52 -2.69 11.49
C HIS A 303 0.30 -1.85 12.47
N THR A 304 1.35 -2.44 13.02
CA THR A 304 2.32 -1.75 13.87
C THR A 304 3.63 -1.54 13.11
N THR A 305 4.46 -0.65 13.63
CA THR A 305 5.83 -0.42 13.16
C THR A 305 6.87 -1.12 14.04
N ASN A 306 6.43 -2.06 14.88
CA ASN A 306 7.32 -2.84 15.73
C ASN A 306 8.27 -3.70 14.89
N PRO A 307 9.51 -3.95 15.37
CA PRO A 307 10.39 -4.90 14.74
C PRO A 307 9.75 -6.29 14.67
N VAL A 308 9.94 -6.96 13.55
CA VAL A 308 9.49 -8.34 13.34
C VAL A 308 10.64 -9.33 13.56
N PRO A 309 10.36 -10.57 13.98
CA PRO A 309 11.40 -11.58 14.17
C PRO A 309 12.03 -11.99 12.83
N LEU A 310 13.30 -12.40 12.87
CA LEU A 310 13.96 -13.09 11.76
C LEU A 310 14.67 -14.35 12.31
N ILE A 311 14.29 -15.51 11.80
CA ILE A 311 14.80 -16.82 12.23
C ILE A 311 15.39 -17.55 11.03
N LEU A 312 16.61 -18.04 11.16
CA LEU A 312 17.25 -18.92 10.18
C LEU A 312 17.14 -20.37 10.64
N VAL A 313 16.49 -21.19 9.83
CA VAL A 313 16.34 -22.62 10.03
C VAL A 313 17.31 -23.36 9.12
N ASN A 314 18.03 -24.32 9.68
CA ASN A 314 18.99 -25.19 8.97
C ASN A 314 20.07 -24.40 8.19
N GLY A 315 20.48 -23.24 8.74
CA GLY A 315 21.52 -22.42 8.12
C GLY A 315 22.90 -23.09 8.13
N PRO A 316 23.82 -22.63 7.25
CA PRO A 316 25.20 -23.19 7.25
C PRO A 316 25.89 -22.99 8.58
N PRO A 317 26.81 -23.92 8.98
CA PRO A 317 27.54 -23.77 10.21
C PRO A 317 28.33 -22.45 10.29
N GLY A 318 28.20 -21.75 11.43
CA GLY A 318 28.89 -20.48 11.66
C GLY A 318 28.23 -19.24 11.08
N VAL A 319 27.08 -19.38 10.39
CA VAL A 319 26.26 -18.26 9.95
C VAL A 319 25.44 -17.71 11.12
N GLN A 320 25.49 -16.41 11.31
CA GLN A 320 24.67 -15.70 12.30
C GLN A 320 23.87 -14.61 11.60
N LEU A 321 22.60 -14.47 12.02
CA LEU A 321 21.78 -13.35 11.60
C LEU A 321 22.15 -12.10 12.40
N THR A 322 22.03 -10.96 11.75
CA THR A 322 22.12 -9.64 12.37
C THR A 322 20.80 -8.88 12.16
N ASP A 323 20.53 -7.91 13.00
CA ASP A 323 19.42 -7.00 12.79
C ASP A 323 19.55 -6.29 11.45
N GLY A 324 18.44 -6.14 10.75
CA GLY A 324 18.42 -5.56 9.41
C GLY A 324 17.04 -5.00 9.04
N ARG A 325 16.78 -4.91 7.76
CA ARG A 325 15.52 -4.47 7.17
C ARG A 325 14.92 -5.58 6.32
N LEU A 326 13.63 -5.49 6.00
CA LEU A 326 12.98 -6.41 5.05
C LEU A 326 13.69 -6.43 3.69
N ALA A 327 14.28 -5.30 3.27
CA ALA A 327 15.07 -5.20 2.04
C ALA A 327 16.32 -6.08 2.03
N ASP A 328 16.82 -6.54 3.18
CA ASP A 328 17.99 -7.39 3.29
C ASP A 328 17.67 -8.88 3.11
N LEU A 329 16.38 -9.24 3.06
CA LEU A 329 15.95 -10.64 2.90
C LEU A 329 16.29 -11.19 1.51
N ALA A 330 16.01 -10.43 0.44
CA ALA A 330 16.31 -10.89 -0.92
C ALA A 330 17.81 -11.11 -1.14
N PRO A 331 18.71 -10.18 -0.77
CA PRO A 331 20.15 -10.43 -0.80
C PRO A 331 20.59 -11.66 0.01
N SER A 332 20.00 -11.87 1.19
CA SER A 332 20.29 -13.03 2.04
C SER A 332 19.88 -14.34 1.38
N LEU A 333 18.69 -14.38 0.77
CA LEU A 333 18.20 -15.54 0.02
C LEU A 333 19.09 -15.85 -1.20
N LEU A 334 19.51 -14.81 -1.95
CA LEU A 334 20.44 -15.00 -3.08
C LEU A 334 21.77 -15.59 -2.62
N ALA A 335 22.32 -15.11 -1.49
CA ALA A 335 23.53 -15.68 -0.91
C ALA A 335 23.35 -17.15 -0.49
N MET A 336 22.20 -17.51 0.08
CA MET A 336 21.86 -18.90 0.42
C MET A 336 21.71 -19.79 -0.81
N LEU A 337 21.25 -19.24 -1.94
CA LEU A 337 21.16 -19.91 -3.23
C LEU A 337 22.51 -19.97 -3.98
N GLY A 338 23.55 -19.30 -3.49
CA GLY A 338 24.84 -19.20 -4.15
C GLY A 338 24.83 -18.29 -5.39
N ILE A 339 23.90 -17.33 -5.44
CA ILE A 339 23.75 -16.39 -6.54
C ILE A 339 24.33 -15.04 -6.13
N ASP A 340 25.10 -14.42 -7.04
CA ASP A 340 25.64 -13.08 -6.83
C ASP A 340 24.51 -12.03 -6.81
N GLN A 341 24.60 -11.13 -5.85
CA GLN A 341 23.67 -10.02 -5.73
C GLN A 341 23.85 -9.03 -6.88
N PRO A 342 22.79 -8.60 -7.59
CA PRO A 342 22.87 -7.58 -8.64
C PRO A 342 23.38 -6.24 -8.11
N ALA A 343 24.06 -5.47 -8.98
CA ALA A 343 24.58 -4.15 -8.62
C ALA A 343 23.47 -3.15 -8.23
N THR A 344 22.30 -3.27 -8.82
CA THR A 344 21.09 -2.48 -8.54
C THR A 344 20.58 -2.66 -7.12
N GLN A 345 20.71 -3.84 -6.55
CA GLN A 345 20.36 -4.10 -5.16
C GLN A 345 21.43 -3.60 -4.16
N ARG A 346 22.65 -3.29 -4.61
CA ARG A 346 23.74 -2.79 -3.76
C ARG A 346 23.55 -1.37 -3.25
N VAL A 347 22.71 -0.58 -3.88
CA VAL A 347 22.41 0.82 -3.46
C VAL A 347 21.69 0.83 -2.09
N LEU A 348 21.07 -0.26 -1.66
CA LEU A 348 20.41 -0.42 -0.36
C LEU A 348 21.36 -1.03 0.72
N GLN A 349 22.60 -1.36 0.36
CA GLN A 349 23.59 -2.11 1.18
C GLN A 349 24.33 -1.28 2.23
N GLN A 350 23.77 -0.29 2.85
CA GLN A 350 24.46 0.29 4.03
C GLN A 350 24.17 -0.46 5.35
N LEU A 351 23.53 -1.62 5.32
CA LEU A 351 23.34 -2.48 6.48
C LEU A 351 23.84 -3.90 6.16
N HIS A 352 24.93 -4.26 6.76
CA HIS A 352 25.66 -5.50 6.54
C HIS A 352 24.95 -6.72 7.15
N VAL A 353 24.50 -7.66 6.33
CA VAL A 353 24.53 -9.06 6.74
C VAL A 353 25.98 -9.50 6.60
N ARG A 354 26.75 -9.48 7.68
CA ARG A 354 28.07 -10.10 7.71
C ARG A 354 27.88 -11.60 7.88
N LEU A 355 27.94 -12.33 6.77
CA LEU A 355 28.32 -13.74 6.82
C LEU A 355 29.74 -13.76 7.31
N MET A 356 29.96 -14.08 8.59
CA MET A 356 31.30 -14.41 9.06
C MET A 356 31.67 -15.78 8.46
N ARG A 357 32.70 -15.78 7.61
CA ARG A 357 33.34 -17.00 7.14
C ARG A 357 34.12 -17.67 8.27
#